data_c7ede6edd1e8acde217a66f3d7696023
#
_entry.id   c7ede6edd1e8acde217a66f3d7696023
#
_cell.length_a   1.000
_cell.length_b   1.000
_cell.length_c   1.000
_cell.angle_alpha   90.00
_cell.angle_beta   90.00
_cell.angle_gamma   90.00
#
_symmetry.space_group_name_H-M   'P 1'
#
loop_
_entity.id
_entity.type
_entity.pdbx_description
1 polymer ?
#
loop_
_entity_poly.entity_id
_entity_poly.type
_entity_poly.pdbx_seq_one_letter_code
_entity_poly.pdbx_strand_id
1 'polypeptide(L)'
;WDWRLRCFFLRLEGGFEERIVPGNGKWVLWASGSRPWTHGLWRGLSIVWLMKALAGPTWGRQGERQANGTAIMSGPEAYDAELRRQLTQEWQSMGTAGVIWVPEGSKLEIFELAAKTWETYKAQIDTANTAIDIAIMGANLPTEVSSGAGTGATAQMQTVQLRTAGDAAEWETLEHSDIGKPWALANFGNAAVAPWAIRNVEP
;
A
#
# COMPACT_ATOMS: atom_id res chain seq x y z
N TRP A 1 -19.96 12.16 6.51
CA TRP A 1 -19.67 13.56 6.85
C TRP A 1 -20.49 14.52 5.99
N ASP A 2 -21.18 15.41 6.63
CA ASP A 2 -21.81 16.54 5.96
C ASP A 2 -20.90 17.77 6.08
N TRP A 3 -20.37 18.25 4.95
CA TRP A 3 -19.45 19.38 4.91
C TRP A 3 -20.13 20.72 5.21
N ARG A 4 -21.46 20.83 5.02
CA ARG A 4 -22.24 22.04 5.30
C ARG A 4 -22.50 22.17 6.79
N LEU A 5 -22.87 21.06 7.43
CA LEU A 5 -23.17 21.01 8.85
C LEU A 5 -21.93 20.70 9.71
N ARG A 6 -20.79 20.38 9.09
CA ARG A 6 -19.53 20.01 9.74
C ARG A 6 -19.71 18.92 10.80
N CYS A 7 -20.49 17.90 10.49
CA CYS A 7 -20.78 16.79 11.39
C CYS A 7 -20.80 15.46 10.66
N PHE A 8 -20.65 14.39 11.43
CA PHE A 8 -20.81 13.03 10.93
C PHE A 8 -22.26 12.59 11.07
N PHE A 9 -22.70 11.80 10.10
CA PHE A 9 -23.97 11.08 10.16
C PHE A 9 -23.70 9.59 10.02
N LEU A 10 -24.34 8.79 10.87
CA LEU A 10 -24.44 7.35 10.69
C LEU A 10 -25.67 7.08 9.84
N ARG A 11 -25.48 6.37 8.72
CA ARG A 11 -26.59 5.90 7.91
C ARG A 11 -26.97 4.51 8.38
N LEU A 12 -28.19 4.39 8.89
CA LEU A 12 -28.77 3.16 9.36
C LEU A 12 -29.50 2.42 8.22
N GLU A 13 -29.77 1.12 8.44
CA GLU A 13 -30.64 0.36 7.55
C GLU A 13 -32.02 1.03 7.48
N GLY A 14 -32.59 1.10 6.27
CA GLY A 14 -33.84 1.82 6.03
C GLY A 14 -33.69 3.30 5.66
N GLY A 15 -32.45 3.81 5.50
CA GLY A 15 -32.19 5.17 5.00
C GLY A 15 -32.27 6.27 6.07
N PHE A 16 -32.44 5.90 7.33
CA PHE A 16 -32.40 6.85 8.44
C PHE A 16 -30.96 7.33 8.66
N GLU A 17 -30.83 8.62 8.93
CA GLU A 17 -29.55 9.24 9.24
C GLU A 17 -29.55 9.75 10.69
N GLU A 18 -28.62 9.28 11.51
CA GLU A 18 -28.42 9.75 12.86
C GLU A 18 -27.17 10.64 12.92
N ARG A 19 -27.33 11.85 13.45
CA ARG A 19 -26.23 12.77 13.66
C ARG A 19 -25.34 12.28 14.80
N ILE A 20 -24.05 12.18 14.54
CA ILE A 20 -23.04 11.84 15.55
C ILE A 20 -22.63 13.12 16.26
N VAL A 21 -22.87 13.16 17.57
CA VAL A 21 -22.46 14.27 18.45
C VAL A 21 -21.38 13.73 19.40
N PRO A 22 -20.12 14.17 19.26
CA PRO A 22 -19.05 13.77 20.16
C PRO A 22 -19.34 14.16 21.61
N GLY A 23 -18.86 13.37 22.57
CA GLY A 23 -18.98 13.68 24.00
C GLY A 23 -20.40 13.51 24.59
N ASN A 24 -21.37 12.96 23.85
CA ASN A 24 -22.72 12.71 24.36
C ASN A 24 -22.90 11.36 25.10
N GLY A 25 -21.79 10.61 25.25
CA GLY A 25 -21.79 9.28 25.89
C GLY A 25 -22.29 8.13 25.00
N LYS A 26 -22.78 8.43 23.79
CA LYS A 26 -23.27 7.43 22.83
C LYS A 26 -22.22 7.11 21.76
N TRP A 27 -21.40 8.10 21.41
CA TRP A 27 -20.45 8.02 20.30
C TRP A 27 -19.05 8.39 20.77
N VAL A 28 -18.09 7.55 20.36
CA VAL A 28 -16.67 7.86 20.44
C VAL A 28 -16.23 8.21 19.02
N LEU A 29 -15.74 9.43 18.81
CA LEU A 29 -15.37 9.91 17.51
C LEU A 29 -13.88 10.28 17.48
N TRP A 30 -13.09 9.42 16.86
CA TRP A 30 -11.71 9.75 16.56
C TRP A 30 -11.63 10.39 15.18
N ALA A 31 -11.60 11.71 15.16
CA ALA A 31 -11.52 12.47 13.91
C ALA A 31 -10.65 13.71 14.11
N SER A 32 -9.61 13.84 13.31
CA SER A 32 -8.70 14.98 13.36
C SER A 32 -9.13 16.07 12.39
N GLY A 33 -9.21 17.31 12.89
CA GLY A 33 -9.42 18.52 12.11
C GLY A 33 -10.79 18.68 11.45
N SER A 34 -10.94 19.74 10.65
CA SER A 34 -12.18 20.13 10.01
C SER A 34 -12.59 19.29 8.79
N ARG A 35 -11.67 18.47 8.31
CA ARG A 35 -11.86 17.57 7.14
C ARG A 35 -11.21 16.21 7.41
N PRO A 36 -11.76 15.39 8.32
CA PRO A 36 -11.11 14.15 8.77
C PRO A 36 -10.80 13.18 7.64
N TRP A 37 -11.62 13.14 6.58
CA TRP A 37 -11.39 12.30 5.41
C TRP A 37 -10.14 12.66 4.60
N THR A 38 -9.54 13.83 4.83
CA THR A 38 -8.30 14.25 4.15
C THR A 38 -7.05 13.79 4.88
N HIS A 39 -7.17 13.40 6.14
CA HIS A 39 -6.04 13.05 7.01
C HIS A 39 -5.78 11.54 7.11
N GLY A 40 -6.59 10.70 6.44
CA GLY A 40 -6.38 9.25 6.41
C GLY A 40 -5.10 8.86 5.68
N LEU A 41 -4.28 8.00 6.29
CA LEU A 41 -3.03 7.46 5.72
C LEU A 41 -3.26 6.82 4.34
N TRP A 42 -4.41 6.16 4.15
CA TRP A 42 -4.77 5.52 2.89
C TRP A 42 -4.68 6.46 1.69
N ARG A 43 -5.05 7.72 1.87
CA ARG A 43 -5.04 8.70 0.78
C ARG A 43 -3.63 8.99 0.26
N GLY A 44 -2.67 9.09 1.16
CA GLY A 44 -1.26 9.24 0.80
C GLY A 44 -0.63 7.96 0.27
N LEU A 45 -1.03 6.81 0.83
CA LEU A 45 -0.45 5.51 0.50
C LEU A 45 -1.07 4.83 -0.72
N SER A 46 -2.24 5.29 -1.19
CA SER A 46 -2.97 4.64 -2.29
C SER A 46 -2.15 4.51 -3.57
N ILE A 47 -1.40 5.54 -3.94
CA ILE A 47 -0.53 5.53 -5.14
C ILE A 47 0.61 4.54 -4.96
N VAL A 48 1.26 4.57 -3.80
CA VAL A 48 2.39 3.67 -3.46
C VAL A 48 1.93 2.22 -3.45
N TRP A 49 0.77 1.96 -2.82
CA TRP A 49 0.15 0.64 -2.82
C TRP A 49 -0.19 0.16 -4.23
N LEU A 50 -0.76 1.03 -5.07
CA LEU A 50 -1.09 0.71 -6.45
C LEU A 50 0.17 0.36 -7.26
N MET A 51 1.24 1.13 -7.13
CA MET A 51 2.52 0.84 -7.78
C MET A 51 3.07 -0.53 -7.37
N LYS A 52 3.02 -0.87 -6.07
CA LYS A 52 3.40 -2.19 -5.55
C LYS A 52 2.51 -3.30 -6.11
N ALA A 53 1.20 -3.10 -6.10
CA ALA A 53 0.23 -4.08 -6.58
C ALA A 53 0.38 -4.39 -8.08
N LEU A 54 0.78 -3.40 -8.88
CA LEU A 54 1.02 -3.57 -10.32
C LEU A 54 2.40 -4.15 -10.64
N ALA A 55 3.38 -3.97 -9.77
CA ALA A 55 4.76 -4.43 -10.01
C ALA A 55 4.84 -5.96 -10.14
N GLY A 56 4.14 -6.73 -9.29
CA GLY A 56 4.15 -8.19 -9.31
C GLY A 56 3.61 -8.79 -10.62
N PRO A 57 2.38 -8.48 -11.05
CA PRO A 57 1.83 -8.95 -12.31
C PRO A 57 2.65 -8.52 -13.53
N THR A 58 3.21 -7.30 -13.50
CA THR A 58 4.03 -6.80 -14.61
C THR A 58 5.36 -7.57 -14.67
N TRP A 59 5.96 -7.85 -13.52
CA TRP A 59 7.16 -8.69 -13.45
C TRP A 59 6.90 -10.11 -13.95
N GLY A 60 5.76 -10.72 -13.57
CA GLY A 60 5.35 -12.04 -14.08
C GLY A 60 5.25 -12.05 -15.62
N ARG A 61 4.55 -11.09 -16.20
CA ARG A 61 4.45 -10.97 -17.68
C ARG A 61 5.79 -10.72 -18.34
N GLN A 62 6.67 -9.95 -17.71
CA GLN A 62 8.02 -9.73 -18.21
C GLN A 62 8.85 -11.03 -18.15
N GLY A 63 8.71 -11.82 -17.08
CA GLY A 63 9.34 -13.13 -16.95
C GLY A 63 8.92 -14.10 -18.07
N GLU A 64 7.62 -14.15 -18.37
CA GLU A 64 7.07 -14.95 -19.47
C GLU A 64 7.65 -14.53 -20.83
N ARG A 65 7.75 -13.23 -21.09
CA ARG A 65 8.37 -12.71 -22.32
C ARG A 65 9.86 -13.01 -22.40
N GLN A 66 10.58 -12.93 -21.28
CA GLN A 66 12.01 -13.23 -21.25
C GLN A 66 12.28 -14.73 -21.41
N ALA A 67 11.45 -15.58 -20.81
CA ALA A 67 11.57 -17.02 -20.94
C ALA A 67 11.37 -17.50 -22.38
N ASN A 68 10.48 -16.84 -23.12
CA ASN A 68 10.18 -17.22 -24.50
C ASN A 68 11.07 -16.50 -25.56
N GLY A 69 11.84 -15.47 -25.13
CA GLY A 69 12.63 -14.65 -26.03
C GLY A 69 11.77 -13.83 -27.01
N THR A 70 12.41 -13.07 -27.88
CA THR A 70 11.75 -12.41 -29.02
C THR A 70 12.41 -12.91 -30.30
N ALA A 71 11.64 -13.63 -31.12
CA ALA A 71 12.11 -14.07 -32.41
C ALA A 71 11.96 -12.98 -33.46
N ILE A 72 13.02 -12.70 -34.17
CA ILE A 72 13.00 -11.83 -35.34
C ILE A 72 13.37 -12.69 -36.55
N MET A 73 12.42 -12.79 -37.47
CA MET A 73 12.67 -13.48 -38.73
C MET A 73 12.94 -12.42 -39.81
N SER A 74 14.02 -12.62 -40.55
CA SER A 74 14.39 -11.78 -41.68
C SER A 74 14.66 -12.66 -42.91
N GLY A 75 14.19 -12.30 -44.06
CA GLY A 75 14.38 -13.01 -45.33
C GLY A 75 13.30 -12.68 -46.33
N PRO A 76 13.44 -13.13 -47.59
CA PRO A 76 12.46 -12.86 -48.66
C PRO A 76 11.07 -13.40 -48.35
N GLU A 77 10.98 -14.53 -47.65
CA GLU A 77 9.69 -15.14 -47.26
C GLU A 77 9.00 -14.43 -46.12
N ALA A 78 9.65 -13.48 -45.41
CA ALA A 78 9.00 -12.63 -44.43
C ALA A 78 7.91 -11.77 -45.03
N TYR A 79 7.86 -11.62 -46.35
CA TYR A 79 6.78 -10.90 -47.09
C TYR A 79 5.56 -11.78 -47.36
N ASP A 80 5.67 -13.13 -47.29
CA ASP A 80 4.53 -14.01 -47.42
C ASP A 80 3.65 -13.97 -46.14
N ALA A 81 2.40 -13.52 -46.34
CA ALA A 81 1.49 -13.35 -45.20
C ALA A 81 1.06 -14.68 -44.56
N GLU A 82 0.92 -15.75 -45.36
CA GLU A 82 0.48 -17.06 -44.88
C GLU A 82 1.62 -17.75 -44.09
N LEU A 83 2.82 -17.74 -44.63
CA LEU A 83 4.00 -18.30 -43.97
C LEU A 83 4.30 -17.56 -42.67
N ARG A 84 4.19 -16.24 -42.68
CA ARG A 84 4.34 -15.42 -41.46
C ARG A 84 3.32 -15.79 -40.38
N ARG A 85 2.06 -16.04 -40.76
CA ARG A 85 1.01 -16.47 -39.84
C ARG A 85 1.32 -17.83 -39.23
N GLN A 86 1.73 -18.79 -40.05
CA GLN A 86 2.10 -20.14 -39.60
C GLN A 86 3.28 -20.10 -38.60
N LEU A 87 4.37 -19.42 -38.97
CA LEU A 87 5.54 -19.29 -38.08
C LEU A 87 5.21 -18.56 -36.78
N THR A 88 4.32 -17.56 -36.82
CA THR A 88 3.86 -16.89 -35.59
C THR A 88 3.06 -17.84 -34.71
N GLN A 89 2.20 -18.67 -35.28
CA GLN A 89 1.46 -19.68 -34.52
C GLN A 89 2.36 -20.76 -33.94
N GLU A 90 3.32 -21.25 -34.71
CA GLU A 90 4.31 -22.21 -34.23
C GLU A 90 5.13 -21.62 -33.07
N TRP A 91 5.61 -20.38 -33.21
CA TRP A 91 6.33 -19.68 -32.14
C TRP A 91 5.48 -19.53 -30.88
N GLN A 92 4.22 -19.14 -31.00
CA GLN A 92 3.32 -19.00 -29.86
C GLN A 92 2.97 -20.32 -29.18
N SER A 93 2.94 -21.41 -29.94
CA SER A 93 2.62 -22.76 -29.44
C SER A 93 3.81 -23.49 -28.82
N MET A 94 5.01 -23.00 -29.05
CA MET A 94 6.26 -23.70 -28.70
C MET A 94 6.52 -23.88 -27.19
N GLY A 95 6.00 -23.02 -26.33
CA GLY A 95 6.36 -23.03 -24.93
C GLY A 95 7.87 -22.91 -24.70
N THR A 96 8.42 -23.69 -23.74
CA THR A 96 9.83 -23.63 -23.32
C THR A 96 10.78 -24.55 -24.10
N ALA A 97 10.29 -25.43 -24.98
CA ALA A 97 11.11 -26.43 -25.63
C ALA A 97 10.63 -26.76 -27.07
N GLY A 98 10.72 -25.82 -27.97
CA GLY A 98 10.28 -26.03 -29.34
C GLY A 98 11.42 -25.96 -30.34
N VAL A 99 11.19 -26.55 -31.51
CA VAL A 99 12.06 -26.44 -32.68
C VAL A 99 11.26 -25.76 -33.79
N ILE A 100 11.82 -24.69 -34.34
CA ILE A 100 11.23 -24.02 -35.52
C ILE A 100 12.09 -24.39 -36.75
N TRP A 101 11.40 -24.76 -37.81
CA TRP A 101 12.00 -24.92 -39.13
C TRP A 101 11.92 -23.60 -39.88
N VAL A 102 13.09 -23.06 -40.21
CA VAL A 102 13.19 -21.78 -40.94
C VAL A 102 13.47 -22.10 -42.41
N PRO A 103 12.72 -21.50 -43.37
CA PRO A 103 12.96 -21.69 -44.77
C PRO A 103 14.38 -21.30 -45.21
N GLU A 104 14.88 -21.94 -46.26
CA GLU A 104 16.20 -21.68 -46.80
C GLU A 104 16.35 -20.24 -47.26
N GLY A 105 17.39 -19.54 -46.84
CA GLY A 105 17.59 -18.10 -47.13
C GLY A 105 17.05 -17.13 -46.10
N SER A 106 16.25 -17.62 -45.13
CA SER A 106 15.78 -16.82 -44.00
C SER A 106 16.65 -16.99 -42.77
N LYS A 107 16.75 -15.95 -41.96
CA LYS A 107 17.46 -15.99 -40.67
C LYS A 107 16.47 -15.81 -39.53
N LEU A 108 16.57 -16.61 -38.51
CA LEU A 108 15.86 -16.45 -37.24
C LEU A 108 16.89 -16.01 -36.20
N GLU A 109 16.68 -14.84 -35.63
CA GLU A 109 17.48 -14.35 -34.53
C GLU A 109 16.58 -14.27 -33.27
N ILE A 110 17.05 -14.92 -32.20
CA ILE A 110 16.37 -14.89 -30.92
C ILE A 110 17.08 -13.83 -30.07
N PHE A 111 16.38 -12.74 -29.80
CA PHE A 111 16.86 -11.72 -28.89
C PHE A 111 16.44 -12.08 -27.47
N GLU A 112 17.37 -12.52 -26.68
CA GLU A 112 17.22 -12.56 -25.25
C GLU A 112 17.39 -11.13 -24.73
N LEU A 113 16.33 -10.56 -24.16
CA LEU A 113 16.43 -9.32 -23.42
C LEU A 113 17.22 -9.59 -22.14
N ALA A 114 18.53 -9.53 -22.23
CA ALA A 114 19.45 -9.58 -21.09
C ALA A 114 19.33 -8.34 -20.19
N ALA A 115 18.09 -7.88 -19.98
CA ALA A 115 17.83 -6.70 -19.18
C ALA A 115 17.69 -7.15 -17.72
N LYS A 116 18.44 -6.54 -16.83
CA LYS A 116 18.28 -6.60 -15.38
C LYS A 116 16.93 -5.96 -14.92
N THR A 117 15.87 -6.15 -15.70
CA THR A 117 14.54 -5.57 -15.46
C THR A 117 13.91 -6.07 -14.16
N TRP A 118 14.29 -7.26 -13.71
CA TRP A 118 13.84 -7.79 -12.43
C TRP A 118 14.33 -6.92 -11.25
N GLU A 119 15.53 -6.33 -11.34
CA GLU A 119 16.06 -5.41 -10.33
C GLU A 119 15.20 -4.15 -10.22
N THR A 120 14.70 -3.66 -11.34
CA THR A 120 13.79 -2.49 -11.37
C THR A 120 12.48 -2.78 -10.64
N TYR A 121 11.84 -3.93 -10.89
CA TYR A 121 10.60 -4.30 -10.20
C TYR A 121 10.83 -4.56 -8.71
N LYS A 122 11.93 -5.23 -8.37
CA LYS A 122 12.33 -5.41 -6.98
C LYS A 122 12.53 -4.06 -6.28
N ALA A 123 13.32 -3.17 -6.88
CA ALA A 123 13.54 -1.83 -6.33
C ALA A 123 12.25 -1.03 -6.17
N GLN A 124 11.29 -1.17 -7.10
CA GLN A 124 9.98 -0.54 -7.00
C GLN A 124 9.17 -1.08 -5.81
N ILE A 125 9.18 -2.40 -5.59
CA ILE A 125 8.51 -3.03 -4.46
C ILE A 125 9.17 -2.61 -3.14
N ASP A 126 10.49 -2.64 -3.07
CA ASP A 126 11.25 -2.27 -1.88
C ASP A 126 11.04 -0.78 -1.52
N THR A 127 11.08 0.11 -2.53
CA THR A 127 10.77 1.53 -2.34
C THR A 127 9.33 1.74 -1.83
N ALA A 128 8.37 0.99 -2.37
CA ALA A 128 6.98 1.06 -1.91
C ALA A 128 6.82 0.56 -0.47
N ASN A 129 7.48 -0.53 -0.10
CA ASN A 129 7.49 -1.05 1.27
C ASN A 129 8.06 0.01 2.24
N THR A 130 9.24 0.54 1.92
CA THR A 130 9.88 1.60 2.72
C THR A 130 8.97 2.82 2.90
N ALA A 131 8.31 3.27 1.85
CA ALA A 131 7.38 4.40 1.93
C ALA A 131 6.16 4.09 2.82
N ILE A 132 5.63 2.86 2.77
CA ILE A 132 4.53 2.41 3.63
C ILE A 132 4.99 2.36 5.09
N ASP A 133 6.15 1.77 5.36
CA ASP A 133 6.72 1.66 6.70
C ASP A 133 6.96 3.04 7.33
N ILE A 134 7.56 3.96 6.57
CA ILE A 134 7.75 5.35 7.04
C ILE A 134 6.42 6.04 7.32
N ALA A 135 5.40 5.84 6.49
CA ALA A 135 4.11 6.48 6.69
C ALA A 135 3.35 5.93 7.92
N ILE A 136 3.45 4.63 8.19
CA ILE A 136 2.76 3.97 9.31
C ILE A 136 3.56 4.12 10.59
N MET A 137 4.85 3.78 10.57
CA MET A 137 5.70 3.68 11.76
C MET A 137 6.52 4.95 12.02
N GLY A 138 6.66 5.82 11.03
CA GLY A 138 7.55 7.00 11.10
C GLY A 138 9.01 6.69 10.75
N ALA A 139 9.36 5.41 10.57
CA ALA A 139 10.71 4.95 10.26
C ALA A 139 10.66 3.63 9.48
N ASN A 140 11.69 3.33 8.68
CA ASN A 140 11.79 2.08 7.91
C ASN A 140 12.62 0.98 8.59
N LEU A 141 13.47 1.34 9.53
CA LEU A 141 14.44 0.42 10.15
C LEU A 141 13.87 -0.70 11.03
N PRO A 142 12.70 -0.61 11.69
CA PRO A 142 12.18 -1.73 12.45
C PRO A 142 11.97 -3.00 11.63
N THR A 143 11.79 -2.87 10.30
CA THR A 143 11.59 -3.99 9.38
C THR A 143 12.87 -4.45 8.68
N GLU A 144 13.92 -3.63 8.66
CA GLU A 144 15.16 -3.88 7.90
C GLU A 144 16.43 -3.99 8.76
N VAL A 145 16.32 -4.11 10.07
CA VAL A 145 17.52 -4.21 10.95
C VAL A 145 18.29 -5.49 10.65
N SER A 146 19.24 -5.37 9.76
CA SER A 146 20.36 -6.29 9.69
C SER A 146 21.32 -5.97 10.86
N SER A 147 21.71 -7.01 11.57
CA SER A 147 22.63 -6.98 12.70
C SER A 147 23.85 -6.08 12.42
N GLY A 148 23.96 -4.95 13.10
CA GLY A 148 25.09 -4.02 12.97
C GLY A 148 24.71 -2.53 12.89
N ALA A 149 23.45 -2.20 12.97
CA ALA A 149 22.99 -0.81 12.92
C ALA A 149 23.35 -0.09 14.23
N GLY A 150 24.36 0.78 14.15
CA GLY A 150 24.76 1.66 15.24
C GLY A 150 23.72 2.76 15.53
N THR A 151 24.19 3.95 15.88
CA THR A 151 23.41 5.14 16.29
C THR A 151 22.17 5.47 15.44
N GLY A 152 22.15 5.11 14.16
CA GLY A 152 21.01 5.34 13.28
C GLY A 152 19.75 4.53 13.63
N ALA A 153 19.90 3.29 14.05
CA ALA A 153 18.78 2.43 14.48
C ALA A 153 18.13 2.98 15.75
N THR A 154 18.96 3.43 16.71
CA THR A 154 18.47 4.03 17.95
C THR A 154 17.65 5.30 17.70
N ALA A 155 18.12 6.18 16.80
CA ALA A 155 17.40 7.41 16.46
C ALA A 155 16.04 7.10 15.79
N GLN A 156 15.98 6.08 14.94
CA GLN A 156 14.72 5.69 14.30
C GLN A 156 13.76 5.03 15.28
N MET A 157 14.25 4.20 16.19
CA MET A 157 13.43 3.65 17.27
C MET A 157 12.84 4.76 18.16
N GLN A 158 13.61 5.81 18.45
CA GLN A 158 13.08 6.99 19.15
C GLN A 158 11.96 7.67 18.37
N THR A 159 12.06 7.75 17.05
CA THR A 159 10.99 8.33 16.22
C THR A 159 9.70 7.51 16.31
N VAL A 160 9.80 6.17 16.25
CA VAL A 160 8.67 5.27 16.45
C VAL A 160 8.04 5.45 17.83
N GLN A 161 8.88 5.51 18.88
CA GLN A 161 8.42 5.73 20.26
C GLN A 161 7.69 7.06 20.44
N LEU A 162 8.22 8.15 19.88
CA LEU A 162 7.59 9.47 19.92
C LEU A 162 6.22 9.45 19.23
N ARG A 163 6.11 8.75 18.10
CA ARG A 163 4.83 8.59 17.40
C ARG A 163 3.84 7.78 18.22
N THR A 164 4.27 6.65 18.76
CA THR A 164 3.44 5.81 19.64
C THR A 164 2.98 6.57 20.88
N ALA A 165 3.84 7.38 21.47
CA ALA A 165 3.47 8.24 22.60
C ALA A 165 2.47 9.33 22.20
N GLY A 166 2.61 9.91 21.00
CA GLY A 166 1.65 10.86 20.44
C GLY A 166 0.26 10.23 20.22
N ASP A 167 0.21 9.05 19.60
CA ASP A 167 -1.02 8.31 19.37
C ASP A 167 -1.69 7.90 20.71
N ALA A 168 -0.89 7.50 21.72
CA ALA A 168 -1.38 7.20 23.05
C ALA A 168 -2.02 8.42 23.72
N ALA A 169 -1.39 9.59 23.66
CA ALA A 169 -1.91 10.83 24.22
C ALA A 169 -3.21 11.30 23.55
N GLU A 170 -3.32 11.15 22.21
CA GLU A 170 -4.58 11.41 21.52
C GLU A 170 -5.69 10.48 22.01
N TRP A 171 -5.38 9.19 22.18
CA TRP A 171 -6.33 8.19 22.64
C TRP A 171 -6.78 8.44 24.09
N GLU A 172 -5.86 8.80 24.98
CA GLU A 172 -6.16 9.19 26.37
C GLU A 172 -7.11 10.37 26.41
N THR A 173 -6.86 11.38 25.58
CA THR A 173 -7.73 12.56 25.47
C THR A 173 -9.13 12.19 25.00
N LEU A 174 -9.24 11.29 24.01
CA LEU A 174 -10.48 10.79 23.49
C LEU A 174 -11.28 10.00 24.54
N GLU A 175 -10.62 9.07 25.23
CA GLU A 175 -11.24 8.29 26.31
C GLU A 175 -11.75 9.20 27.43
N HIS A 176 -10.97 10.18 27.83
CA HIS A 176 -11.40 11.14 28.86
C HIS A 176 -12.58 11.96 28.40
N SER A 177 -12.59 12.48 27.16
CA SER A 177 -13.64 13.37 26.67
C SER A 177 -14.94 12.64 26.35
N ASP A 178 -14.85 11.50 25.66
CA ASP A 178 -16.00 10.85 25.04
C ASP A 178 -16.58 9.70 25.90
N ILE A 179 -15.78 9.16 26.81
CA ILE A 179 -16.19 8.09 27.72
C ILE A 179 -16.19 8.57 29.18
N GLY A 180 -15.06 9.08 29.68
CA GLY A 180 -14.86 9.42 31.09
C GLY A 180 -15.80 10.53 31.55
N LYS A 181 -15.87 11.65 30.82
CA LYS A 181 -16.74 12.78 31.19
C LYS A 181 -18.24 12.43 31.16
N PRO A 182 -18.80 11.81 30.13
CA PRO A 182 -20.20 11.38 30.14
C PRO A 182 -20.51 10.36 31.25
N TRP A 183 -19.59 9.43 31.51
CA TRP A 183 -19.74 8.47 32.60
C TRP A 183 -19.76 9.16 33.99
N ALA A 184 -18.83 10.10 34.24
CA ALA A 184 -18.77 10.84 35.47
C ALA A 184 -20.01 11.74 35.68
N LEU A 185 -20.48 12.36 34.60
CA LEU A 185 -21.71 13.16 34.62
C LEU A 185 -22.94 12.31 34.98
N ALA A 186 -23.06 11.11 34.40
CA ALA A 186 -24.17 10.20 34.65
C ALA A 186 -24.19 9.65 36.09
N ASN A 187 -22.98 9.31 36.64
CA ASN A 187 -22.89 8.68 37.96
C ASN A 187 -22.77 9.68 39.14
N PHE A 188 -22.10 10.80 38.90
CA PHE A 188 -21.78 11.78 39.98
C PHE A 188 -22.39 13.17 39.73
N GLY A 189 -23.04 13.40 38.62
CA GLY A 189 -23.57 14.69 38.24
C GLY A 189 -22.51 15.76 37.96
N ASN A 190 -21.25 15.37 37.86
CA ASN A 190 -20.10 16.27 37.69
C ASN A 190 -19.04 15.69 36.75
N ALA A 191 -18.89 16.27 35.57
CA ALA A 191 -17.90 15.85 34.59
C ALA A 191 -16.44 16.13 35.01
N ALA A 192 -16.20 17.02 36.00
CA ALA A 192 -14.85 17.35 36.44
C ALA A 192 -14.18 16.23 37.25
N VAL A 193 -14.95 15.27 37.77
CA VAL A 193 -14.44 14.10 38.48
C VAL A 193 -14.14 12.91 37.56
N ALA A 194 -14.19 13.11 36.23
CA ALA A 194 -13.90 12.07 35.28
C ALA A 194 -12.49 11.53 35.44
N PRO A 195 -12.31 10.20 35.45
CA PRO A 195 -11.00 9.61 35.53
C PRO A 195 -10.20 9.91 34.27
N TRP A 196 -8.90 10.09 34.43
CA TRP A 196 -7.96 10.22 33.33
C TRP A 196 -7.21 8.90 33.16
N ALA A 197 -7.38 8.24 32.02
CA ALA A 197 -6.61 7.05 31.72
C ALA A 197 -5.20 7.48 31.28
N ILE A 198 -4.17 6.93 31.93
CA ILE A 198 -2.77 7.14 31.55
C ILE A 198 -2.24 5.83 30.98
N ARG A 199 -1.80 5.86 29.74
CA ARG A 199 -1.14 4.73 29.10
C ARG A 199 0.35 4.82 29.31
N ASN A 200 0.90 3.85 30.02
CA ASN A 200 2.34 3.75 30.18
C ASN A 200 2.92 3.17 28.90
N VAL A 201 3.40 4.04 28.01
CA VAL A 201 4.17 3.64 26.83
C VAL A 201 5.62 3.54 27.27
N GLU A 202 5.99 2.37 27.79
CA GLU A 202 7.40 2.11 28.10
C GLU A 202 8.23 2.07 26.81
N PRO A 203 9.43 2.65 26.83
CA PRO A 203 10.33 2.69 25.70
C PRO A 203 10.89 1.32 25.31
#